data_36eaf449cf90e9c6222f7d79ec613ee9
#
_entry.id   36eaf449cf90e9c6222f7d79ec613ee9
#
_cell.length_a   1.000
_cell.length_b   1.000
_cell.length_c   1.000
_cell.angle_alpha   90.00
_cell.angle_beta   90.00
_cell.angle_gamma   90.00
#
_symmetry.space_group_name_H-M   'P 1'
#
loop_
_entity.id
_entity.type
_entity.pdbx_description
1 polymer ?
#
loop_
_entity_poly.entity_id
_entity_poly.type
_entity_poly.pdbx_seq_one_letter_code
_entity_poly.pdbx_strand_id
1 'polypeptide(L)'
;MTSLEQLFSRLRSIDHHIDWCLVLLILIVTGVACLNFRSDVWLTGWDTLHPEFNYSLNFKRLLSGVWREDQGLGALAAHAHMSDLPRVIILWILDLFLPVHMVKFVYVLLTLVAGPVGVYFFLKYILRNKDKNDYLVRIAAFLASLFYFFNLITVQQFYVVFEMFAVQYAALGWLFYLITRYFEQGKTKLVFWFLLANFLVSPMAYAPLLWYVYFAGLTGYLFFLLIQHRSVWKQLLKRAGLVIA
;
A
#
# COMPACT_ATOMS: atom_id res chain seq x y z
N MET A 1 -13.62 45.31 -11.05
CA MET A 1 -13.05 43.94 -11.14
C MET A 1 -13.67 43.26 -12.34
N THR A 2 -12.86 42.87 -13.29
CA THR A 2 -13.35 42.21 -14.50
C THR A 2 -13.78 40.77 -14.15
N SER A 3 -14.70 40.21 -14.94
CA SER A 3 -15.22 38.83 -14.79
C SER A 3 -14.07 37.80 -14.67
N LEU A 4 -12.95 38.06 -15.33
CA LEU A 4 -11.73 37.26 -15.27
C LEU A 4 -11.03 37.32 -13.89
N GLU A 5 -10.95 38.49 -13.26
CA GLU A 5 -10.35 38.62 -11.92
C GLU A 5 -11.18 37.88 -10.85
N GLN A 6 -12.50 37.88 -10.98
CA GLN A 6 -13.38 37.09 -10.11
C GLN A 6 -13.22 35.58 -10.34
N LEU A 7 -13.02 35.14 -11.58
CA LEU A 7 -12.74 33.75 -11.91
C LEU A 7 -11.39 33.31 -11.32
N PHE A 8 -10.34 34.13 -11.51
CA PHE A 8 -8.99 33.84 -10.93
C PHE A 8 -8.98 33.89 -9.40
N SER A 9 -9.76 34.77 -8.77
CA SER A 9 -9.88 34.79 -7.30
C SER A 9 -10.60 33.56 -6.78
N ARG A 10 -11.64 33.06 -7.47
CA ARG A 10 -12.32 31.80 -7.14
C ARG A 10 -11.41 30.61 -7.37
N LEU A 11 -10.66 30.53 -8.46
CA LEU A 11 -9.68 29.49 -8.70
C LEU A 11 -8.59 29.51 -7.63
N ARG A 12 -8.10 30.69 -7.22
CA ARG A 12 -7.12 30.86 -6.14
C ARG A 12 -7.66 30.46 -4.76
N SER A 13 -8.96 30.62 -4.51
CA SER A 13 -9.59 30.15 -3.26
C SER A 13 -9.81 28.65 -3.24
N ILE A 14 -10.00 28.01 -4.40
CA ILE A 14 -10.07 26.55 -4.56
C ILE A 14 -8.66 25.94 -4.38
N ASP A 15 -7.61 26.66 -4.81
CA ASP A 15 -6.21 26.21 -4.67
C ASP A 15 -5.76 25.97 -3.22
N HIS A 16 -6.37 26.64 -2.23
CA HIS A 16 -6.07 26.38 -0.82
C HIS A 16 -6.54 25.01 -0.30
N HIS A 17 -7.43 24.31 -1.02
CA HIS A 17 -7.99 23.02 -0.60
C HIS A 17 -7.47 21.82 -1.42
N ILE A 18 -6.98 22.04 -2.64
CA ILE A 18 -6.53 20.95 -3.52
C ILE A 18 -5.01 20.79 -3.42
N ASP A 19 -4.58 19.57 -3.12
CA ASP A 19 -3.17 19.20 -3.15
C ASP A 19 -2.77 18.75 -4.57
N TRP A 20 -2.41 19.73 -5.42
CA TRP A 20 -2.06 19.49 -6.82
C TRP A 20 -0.91 18.51 -7.01
N CYS A 21 0.05 18.47 -6.07
CA CYS A 21 1.14 17.49 -6.12
C CYS A 21 0.60 16.07 -5.99
N LEU A 22 -0.37 15.85 -5.10
CA LEU A 22 -1.03 14.54 -4.93
C LEU A 22 -1.87 14.18 -6.16
N VAL A 23 -2.64 15.13 -6.69
CA VAL A 23 -3.45 14.91 -7.90
C VAL A 23 -2.56 14.53 -9.08
N LEU A 24 -1.48 15.28 -9.31
CA LEU A 24 -0.54 15.01 -10.39
C LEU A 24 0.15 13.64 -10.22
N LEU A 25 0.53 13.28 -8.99
CA LEU A 25 1.08 11.96 -8.68
C LEU A 25 0.12 10.83 -9.09
N ILE A 26 -1.14 10.92 -8.69
CA ILE A 26 -2.16 9.92 -9.03
C ILE A 26 -2.36 9.86 -10.54
N LEU A 27 -2.43 11.00 -11.21
CA LEU A 27 -2.59 11.06 -12.68
C LEU A 27 -1.41 10.42 -13.41
N ILE A 28 -0.17 10.69 -12.99
CA ILE A 28 1.03 10.08 -13.58
C ILE A 28 1.01 8.57 -13.39
N VAL A 29 0.80 8.07 -12.17
CA VAL A 29 0.79 6.64 -11.86
C VAL A 29 -0.32 5.93 -12.64
N THR A 30 -1.54 6.48 -12.63
CA THR A 30 -2.68 5.93 -13.36
C THR A 30 -2.44 5.96 -14.87
N GLY A 31 -1.91 7.05 -15.40
CA GLY A 31 -1.58 7.19 -16.82
C GLY A 31 -0.56 6.14 -17.29
N VAL A 32 0.53 5.96 -16.55
CA VAL A 32 1.54 4.93 -16.86
C VAL A 32 0.94 3.52 -16.79
N ALA A 33 0.13 3.23 -15.77
CA ALA A 33 -0.54 1.93 -15.66
C ALA A 33 -1.50 1.68 -16.82
N CYS A 34 -2.32 2.67 -17.19
CA CYS A 34 -3.25 2.57 -18.31
C CYS A 34 -2.54 2.40 -19.67
N LEU A 35 -1.39 3.02 -19.88
CA LEU A 35 -0.57 2.84 -21.09
C LEU A 35 -0.07 1.40 -21.25
N ASN A 36 0.08 0.66 -20.15
CA ASN A 36 0.50 -0.74 -20.14
C ASN A 36 -0.68 -1.72 -20.17
N PHE A 37 -1.91 -1.23 -20.12
CA PHE A 37 -3.09 -2.09 -20.21
C PHE A 37 -3.34 -2.55 -21.64
N ARG A 38 -3.62 -3.85 -21.80
CA ARG A 38 -4.05 -4.47 -23.05
C ARG A 38 -5.28 -5.31 -22.82
N SER A 39 -6.33 -5.04 -23.55
CA SER A 39 -7.63 -5.72 -23.42
C SER A 39 -7.62 -7.17 -23.92
N ASP A 40 -6.65 -7.50 -24.77
CA ASP A 40 -6.46 -8.82 -25.40
C ASP A 40 -5.53 -9.74 -24.59
N VAL A 41 -4.98 -9.27 -23.48
CA VAL A 41 -4.03 -10.00 -22.65
C VAL A 41 -4.61 -10.20 -21.24
N TRP A 42 -4.40 -11.39 -20.72
CA TRP A 42 -4.75 -11.72 -19.35
C TRP A 42 -3.52 -11.56 -18.45
N LEU A 43 -3.68 -10.77 -17.39
CA LEU A 43 -2.61 -10.57 -16.43
C LEU A 43 -2.60 -11.77 -15.46
N THR A 44 -1.59 -12.63 -15.60
CA THR A 44 -1.39 -13.78 -14.73
C THR A 44 -0.29 -13.50 -13.71
N GLY A 45 -0.42 -14.04 -12.50
CA GLY A 45 0.67 -14.07 -11.54
C GLY A 45 1.77 -15.04 -11.97
N TRP A 46 2.96 -14.84 -11.43
CA TRP A 46 4.06 -15.77 -11.63
C TRP A 46 4.10 -16.77 -10.48
N ASP A 47 4.32 -18.05 -10.82
CA ASP A 47 4.48 -19.13 -9.85
C ASP A 47 3.29 -19.27 -8.86
N THR A 48 2.06 -19.17 -9.38
CA THR A 48 0.85 -19.30 -8.58
C THR A 48 0.21 -20.66 -8.78
N LEU A 49 -0.06 -21.35 -7.68
CA LEU A 49 -0.83 -22.58 -7.63
C LEU A 49 -2.33 -22.33 -7.36
N HIS A 50 -2.77 -21.10 -7.58
CA HIS A 50 -4.17 -20.69 -7.36
C HIS A 50 -5.01 -20.87 -8.62
N PRO A 51 -6.33 -21.06 -8.49
CA PRO A 51 -7.24 -20.95 -9.61
C PRO A 51 -7.38 -19.48 -10.03
N GLU A 52 -6.41 -19.03 -10.85
CA GLU A 52 -6.10 -17.63 -11.18
C GLU A 52 -7.31 -16.77 -11.54
N PHE A 53 -8.27 -17.32 -12.28
CA PHE A 53 -9.44 -16.59 -12.77
C PHE A 53 -10.76 -17.13 -12.24
N ASN A 54 -10.73 -18.00 -11.24
CA ASN A 54 -11.91 -18.46 -10.53
C ASN A 54 -11.84 -18.03 -9.07
N TYR A 55 -12.18 -16.76 -8.83
CA TYR A 55 -12.05 -16.13 -7.52
C TYR A 55 -12.97 -16.75 -6.47
N SER A 56 -14.16 -17.20 -6.86
CA SER A 56 -15.09 -17.91 -5.98
C SER A 56 -14.53 -19.25 -5.51
N LEU A 57 -13.93 -20.03 -6.42
CA LEU A 57 -13.25 -21.27 -6.06
C LEU A 57 -12.04 -21.01 -5.17
N ASN A 58 -11.25 -19.99 -5.48
CA ASN A 58 -10.08 -19.61 -4.69
C ASN A 58 -10.49 -19.22 -3.26
N PHE A 59 -11.52 -18.40 -3.13
CA PHE A 59 -12.09 -18.01 -1.84
C PHE A 59 -12.57 -19.23 -1.03
N LYS A 60 -13.35 -20.12 -1.66
CA LYS A 60 -13.80 -21.35 -1.02
C LYS A 60 -12.63 -22.22 -0.55
N ARG A 61 -11.60 -22.39 -1.38
CA ARG A 61 -10.40 -23.17 -1.04
C ARG A 61 -9.63 -22.55 0.14
N LEU A 62 -9.54 -21.22 0.21
CA LEU A 62 -8.90 -20.55 1.35
C LEU A 62 -9.63 -20.77 2.67
N LEU A 63 -10.97 -20.75 2.65
CA LEU A 63 -11.77 -20.92 3.87
C LEU A 63 -11.84 -22.36 4.35
N SER A 64 -11.84 -23.34 3.44
CA SER A 64 -12.04 -24.75 3.77
C SER A 64 -10.79 -25.63 3.61
N GLY A 65 -9.71 -25.09 3.10
CA GLY A 65 -8.58 -25.86 2.63
C GLY A 65 -7.49 -26.09 3.66
N VAL A 66 -7.71 -27.00 4.61
CA VAL A 66 -6.60 -27.56 5.40
C VAL A 66 -5.82 -28.59 4.58
N TRP A 67 -6.52 -29.32 3.70
CA TRP A 67 -5.96 -30.32 2.80
C TRP A 67 -6.26 -29.96 1.34
N ARG A 68 -5.25 -30.04 0.49
CA ARG A 68 -5.31 -29.71 -0.93
C ARG A 68 -5.27 -30.98 -1.77
N GLU A 69 -6.43 -31.47 -2.17
CA GLU A 69 -6.56 -32.62 -3.06
C GLU A 69 -6.08 -32.34 -4.48
N ASP A 70 -6.07 -31.07 -4.88
CA ASP A 70 -5.65 -30.60 -6.19
C ASP A 70 -4.13 -30.50 -6.37
N GLN A 71 -3.34 -30.79 -5.35
CA GLN A 71 -1.88 -30.77 -5.39
C GLN A 71 -1.29 -32.18 -5.33
N GLY A 72 -0.98 -32.76 -6.49
CA GLY A 72 -0.39 -34.10 -6.60
C GLY A 72 -1.29 -35.17 -5.99
N LEU A 73 -0.76 -35.92 -5.01
CA LEU A 73 -1.51 -36.94 -4.24
C LEU A 73 -2.23 -36.36 -3.02
N GLY A 74 -2.32 -35.06 -2.94
CA GLY A 74 -2.80 -34.31 -1.78
C GLY A 74 -1.67 -33.74 -0.93
N ALA A 75 -1.82 -32.50 -0.48
CA ALA A 75 -0.86 -31.82 0.38
C ALA A 75 -1.57 -31.00 1.45
N LEU A 76 -0.89 -30.76 2.56
CA LEU A 76 -1.34 -29.79 3.55
C LEU A 76 -1.40 -28.40 2.89
N ALA A 77 -2.52 -27.72 3.04
CA ALA A 77 -2.60 -26.32 2.65
C ALA A 77 -1.53 -25.55 3.43
N ALA A 78 -0.53 -25.02 2.75
CA ALA A 78 0.50 -24.23 3.40
C ALA A 78 -0.14 -23.05 4.13
N HIS A 79 0.33 -22.75 5.34
CA HIS A 79 -0.12 -21.60 6.14
C HIS A 79 -0.06 -20.26 5.36
N ALA A 80 0.82 -20.17 4.39
CA ALA A 80 0.94 -19.04 3.47
C ALA A 80 -0.35 -18.75 2.68
N HIS A 81 -1.16 -19.76 2.36
CA HIS A 81 -2.40 -19.54 1.61
C HIS A 81 -3.44 -18.75 2.40
N MET A 82 -3.55 -18.98 3.72
CA MET A 82 -4.49 -18.23 4.56
C MET A 82 -4.11 -16.75 4.68
N SER A 83 -2.82 -16.43 4.62
CA SER A 83 -2.37 -15.03 4.61
C SER A 83 -2.86 -14.26 3.39
N ASP A 84 -3.21 -14.94 2.31
CA ASP A 84 -3.69 -14.35 1.06
C ASP A 84 -5.20 -13.99 1.10
N LEU A 85 -5.89 -14.32 2.16
CA LEU A 85 -7.33 -14.09 2.30
C LEU A 85 -7.77 -12.65 1.99
N PRO A 86 -7.12 -11.58 2.49
CA PRO A 86 -7.54 -10.22 2.18
C PRO A 86 -7.46 -9.89 0.69
N ARG A 87 -6.42 -10.36 -0.01
CA ARG A 87 -6.29 -10.17 -1.45
C ARG A 87 -7.41 -10.88 -2.20
N VAL A 88 -7.66 -12.13 -1.87
CA VAL A 88 -8.68 -12.93 -2.55
C VAL A 88 -10.09 -12.37 -2.31
N ILE A 89 -10.37 -11.83 -1.13
CA ILE A 89 -11.62 -11.10 -0.87
C ILE A 89 -11.75 -9.90 -1.80
N ILE A 90 -10.70 -9.09 -1.94
CA ILE A 90 -10.72 -7.91 -2.82
C ILE A 90 -10.95 -8.34 -4.28
N LEU A 91 -10.22 -9.35 -4.75
CA LEU A 91 -10.39 -9.87 -6.11
C LEU A 91 -11.80 -10.45 -6.35
N TRP A 92 -12.32 -11.17 -5.38
CA TRP A 92 -13.69 -11.72 -5.45
C TRP A 92 -14.74 -10.60 -5.50
N ILE A 93 -14.59 -9.54 -4.71
CA ILE A 93 -15.48 -8.37 -4.77
C ILE A 93 -15.37 -7.68 -6.13
N LEU A 94 -14.16 -7.48 -6.66
CA LEU A 94 -13.97 -6.88 -7.97
C LEU A 94 -14.59 -7.70 -9.09
N ASP A 95 -14.54 -9.05 -9.00
CA ASP A 95 -15.14 -9.97 -9.96
C ASP A 95 -16.68 -9.87 -10.05
N LEU A 96 -17.32 -9.33 -9.02
CA LEU A 96 -18.77 -9.07 -9.05
C LEU A 96 -19.16 -7.90 -9.97
N PHE A 97 -18.22 -7.01 -10.27
CA PHE A 97 -18.48 -5.75 -10.99
C PHE A 97 -17.69 -5.62 -12.30
N LEU A 98 -16.62 -6.38 -12.46
CA LEU A 98 -15.68 -6.24 -13.57
C LEU A 98 -15.58 -7.53 -14.38
N PRO A 99 -15.33 -7.44 -15.70
CA PRO A 99 -14.95 -8.61 -16.50
C PRO A 99 -13.68 -9.26 -15.92
N VAL A 100 -13.63 -10.58 -15.89
CA VAL A 100 -12.57 -11.39 -15.26
C VAL A 100 -11.16 -10.97 -15.69
N HIS A 101 -10.96 -10.63 -16.98
CA HIS A 101 -9.66 -10.19 -17.50
C HIS A 101 -9.20 -8.84 -16.94
N MET A 102 -10.11 -8.00 -16.44
CA MET A 102 -9.79 -6.69 -15.86
C MET A 102 -9.52 -6.74 -14.35
N VAL A 103 -10.03 -7.75 -13.65
CA VAL A 103 -9.97 -7.81 -12.18
C VAL A 103 -8.55 -7.68 -11.64
N LYS A 104 -7.62 -8.49 -12.15
CA LYS A 104 -6.22 -8.42 -11.72
C LYS A 104 -5.53 -7.12 -12.12
N PHE A 105 -5.84 -6.61 -13.31
CA PHE A 105 -5.30 -5.33 -13.75
C PHE A 105 -5.73 -4.20 -12.81
N VAL A 106 -7.01 -4.12 -12.47
CA VAL A 106 -7.52 -3.11 -11.53
C VAL A 106 -6.90 -3.28 -10.15
N TYR A 107 -6.73 -4.51 -9.68
CA TYR A 107 -6.06 -4.77 -8.42
C TYR A 107 -4.60 -4.27 -8.41
N VAL A 108 -3.85 -4.57 -9.47
CA VAL A 108 -2.45 -4.09 -9.63
C VAL A 108 -2.42 -2.56 -9.73
N LEU A 109 -3.34 -1.95 -10.48
CA LEU A 109 -3.46 -0.49 -10.54
C LEU A 109 -3.69 0.12 -9.16
N LEU A 110 -4.59 -0.45 -8.36
CA LEU A 110 -4.84 0.03 -6.99
C LEU A 110 -3.60 -0.06 -6.11
N THR A 111 -2.83 -1.15 -6.20
CA THR A 111 -1.58 -1.30 -5.44
C THR A 111 -0.50 -0.32 -5.91
N LEU A 112 -0.38 -0.11 -7.22
CA LEU A 112 0.57 0.85 -7.80
C LEU A 112 0.27 2.29 -7.39
N VAL A 113 -0.99 2.67 -7.28
CA VAL A 113 -1.39 4.01 -6.80
C VAL A 113 -1.20 4.12 -5.28
N ALA A 114 -1.60 3.09 -4.53
CA ALA A 114 -1.55 3.13 -3.06
C ALA A 114 -0.13 3.31 -2.51
N GLY A 115 0.88 2.70 -3.13
CA GLY A 115 2.28 2.80 -2.69
C GLY A 115 2.81 4.23 -2.68
N PRO A 116 2.90 4.91 -3.85
CA PRO A 116 3.37 6.29 -3.94
C PRO A 116 2.54 7.27 -3.11
N VAL A 117 1.22 7.08 -3.06
CA VAL A 117 0.33 7.90 -2.23
C VAL A 117 0.66 7.73 -0.74
N GLY A 118 0.91 6.50 -0.30
CA GLY A 118 1.33 6.24 1.08
C GLY A 118 2.67 6.91 1.41
N VAL A 119 3.65 6.81 0.52
CA VAL A 119 4.95 7.49 0.65
C VAL A 119 4.77 9.01 0.67
N TYR A 120 3.90 9.56 -0.18
CA TYR A 120 3.58 10.98 -0.19
C TYR A 120 3.08 11.47 1.17
N PHE A 121 2.09 10.80 1.75
CA PHE A 121 1.55 11.18 3.06
C PHE A 121 2.56 10.99 4.18
N PHE A 122 3.36 9.93 4.15
CA PHE A 122 4.41 9.69 5.12
C PHE A 122 5.45 10.80 5.11
N LEU A 123 6.01 11.12 3.94
CA LEU A 123 7.05 12.14 3.80
C LEU A 123 6.52 13.55 4.08
N LYS A 124 5.32 13.87 3.57
CA LYS A 124 4.66 15.14 3.91
C LYS A 124 4.49 15.29 5.42
N TYR A 125 4.20 14.20 6.12
CA TYR A 125 4.05 14.21 7.57
C TYR A 125 5.35 14.42 8.31
N ILE A 126 6.43 13.70 7.97
CA ILE A 126 7.72 13.80 8.68
C ILE A 126 8.48 15.08 8.33
N LEU A 127 8.31 15.58 7.11
CA LEU A 127 8.98 16.81 6.66
C LEU A 127 8.24 18.08 7.09
N ARG A 128 7.02 17.96 7.63
CA ARG A 128 6.29 19.11 8.14
C ARG A 128 7.08 19.77 9.27
N ASN A 129 7.35 21.03 9.12
CA ASN A 129 7.93 21.87 10.18
C ASN A 129 7.19 23.20 10.14
N LYS A 130 6.95 23.81 11.29
CA LYS A 130 6.23 25.09 11.39
C LYS A 130 6.89 26.21 10.58
N ASP A 131 8.21 26.13 10.41
CA ASP A 131 9.04 27.14 9.75
C ASP A 131 9.31 26.83 8.26
N LYS A 132 8.87 25.68 7.73
CA LYS A 132 9.07 25.33 6.33
C LYS A 132 7.86 25.73 5.48
N ASN A 133 8.17 26.21 4.27
CA ASN A 133 7.16 26.47 3.25
C ASN A 133 6.45 25.15 2.90
N ASP A 134 5.14 25.07 3.14
CA ASP A 134 4.30 23.88 2.86
C ASP A 134 4.40 23.43 1.39
N TYR A 135 4.61 24.37 0.48
CA TYR A 135 4.80 24.08 -0.94
C TYR A 135 6.07 23.25 -1.20
N LEU A 136 7.20 23.62 -0.58
CA LEU A 136 8.45 22.83 -0.71
C LEU A 136 8.32 21.44 -0.12
N VAL A 137 7.59 21.28 0.99
CA VAL A 137 7.32 19.98 1.59
C VAL A 137 6.49 19.10 0.65
N ARG A 138 5.48 19.66 -0.03
CA ARG A 138 4.67 18.94 -1.01
C ARG A 138 5.48 18.52 -2.22
N ILE A 139 6.34 19.39 -2.74
CA ILE A 139 7.24 19.05 -3.87
C ILE A 139 8.21 17.94 -3.47
N ALA A 140 8.85 18.03 -2.31
CA ALA A 140 9.79 17.02 -1.83
C ALA A 140 9.10 15.66 -1.67
N ALA A 141 7.89 15.63 -1.09
CA ALA A 141 7.08 14.41 -0.97
C ALA A 141 6.68 13.85 -2.34
N PHE A 142 6.31 14.71 -3.28
CA PHE A 142 5.97 14.33 -4.65
C PHE A 142 7.15 13.69 -5.39
N LEU A 143 8.31 14.34 -5.38
CA LEU A 143 9.51 13.83 -6.05
C LEU A 143 9.96 12.49 -5.45
N ALA A 144 9.93 12.34 -4.14
CA ALA A 144 10.26 11.08 -3.50
C ALA A 144 9.23 9.97 -3.80
N SER A 145 7.96 10.32 -3.94
CA SER A 145 6.91 9.38 -4.36
C SER A 145 7.06 8.95 -5.83
N LEU A 146 7.49 9.86 -6.70
CA LEU A 146 7.85 9.51 -8.08
C LEU A 146 9.07 8.59 -8.12
N PHE A 147 10.10 8.85 -7.30
CA PHE A 147 11.25 7.96 -7.18
C PHE A 147 10.84 6.56 -6.70
N TYR A 148 9.92 6.48 -5.73
CA TYR A 148 9.37 5.21 -5.27
C TYR A 148 8.61 4.47 -6.37
N PHE A 149 7.89 5.19 -7.23
CA PHE A 149 7.15 4.63 -8.35
C PHE A 149 8.06 4.18 -9.50
N PHE A 150 9.02 5.01 -9.92
CA PHE A 150 9.91 4.76 -11.05
C PHE A 150 11.17 3.95 -10.70
N ASN A 151 11.12 3.13 -9.65
CA ASN A 151 12.22 2.23 -9.34
C ASN A 151 12.12 0.91 -10.14
N LEU A 152 13.21 0.15 -10.17
CA LEU A 152 13.31 -1.08 -10.94
C LEU A 152 12.28 -2.14 -10.52
N ILE A 153 11.96 -2.22 -9.22
CA ILE A 153 10.98 -3.18 -8.69
C ILE A 153 9.58 -2.86 -9.24
N THR A 154 9.21 -1.59 -9.30
CA THR A 154 7.93 -1.15 -9.87
C THR A 154 7.85 -1.51 -11.36
N VAL A 155 8.92 -1.29 -12.12
CA VAL A 155 8.96 -1.68 -13.53
C VAL A 155 8.72 -3.17 -13.71
N GLN A 156 9.29 -4.01 -12.83
CA GLN A 156 9.08 -5.45 -12.86
C GLN A 156 7.61 -5.85 -12.67
N GLN A 157 6.82 -5.11 -11.88
CA GLN A 157 5.40 -5.39 -11.66
C GLN A 157 4.55 -5.29 -12.94
N PHE A 158 5.02 -4.60 -13.97
CA PHE A 158 4.33 -4.53 -15.27
C PHE A 158 4.60 -5.75 -16.16
N TYR A 159 5.71 -6.43 -15.97
CA TYR A 159 6.12 -7.59 -16.79
C TYR A 159 5.81 -8.91 -16.11
N VAL A 160 6.04 -8.97 -14.80
CA VAL A 160 5.83 -10.17 -13.97
C VAL A 160 5.18 -9.73 -12.67
N VAL A 161 3.89 -10.01 -12.54
CA VAL A 161 3.14 -9.60 -11.36
C VAL A 161 3.41 -10.57 -10.23
N PHE A 162 4.20 -10.12 -9.26
CA PHE A 162 4.31 -10.76 -7.95
C PHE A 162 3.35 -10.08 -6.98
N GLU A 163 2.18 -10.66 -6.78
CA GLU A 163 1.09 -10.03 -6.04
C GLU A 163 1.46 -9.72 -4.59
N MET A 164 2.24 -10.59 -3.93
CA MET A 164 2.74 -10.35 -2.58
C MET A 164 3.71 -9.14 -2.50
N PHE A 165 4.54 -8.94 -3.53
CA PHE A 165 5.41 -7.76 -3.62
C PHE A 165 4.61 -6.49 -3.91
N ALA A 166 3.59 -6.58 -4.77
CA ALA A 166 2.69 -5.46 -5.04
C ALA A 166 1.96 -5.01 -3.77
N VAL A 167 1.52 -5.96 -2.93
CA VAL A 167 0.90 -5.68 -1.63
C VAL A 167 1.89 -5.00 -0.67
N GLN A 168 3.11 -5.53 -0.54
CA GLN A 168 4.14 -4.90 0.28
C GLN A 168 4.47 -3.48 -0.20
N TYR A 169 4.67 -3.31 -1.50
CA TYR A 169 4.90 -2.01 -2.12
C TYR A 169 3.77 -1.02 -1.80
N ALA A 170 2.52 -1.44 -1.93
CA ALA A 170 1.37 -0.61 -1.64
C ALA A 170 1.30 -0.17 -0.17
N ALA A 171 1.77 -1.02 0.75
CA ALA A 171 1.55 -0.87 2.18
C ALA A 171 2.61 -0.06 2.90
N LEU A 172 3.89 -0.16 2.51
CA LEU A 172 5.01 0.36 3.30
C LEU A 172 4.84 1.82 3.70
N GLY A 173 4.51 2.70 2.76
CA GLY A 173 4.29 4.12 3.05
C GLY A 173 3.22 4.37 4.10
N TRP A 174 2.11 3.64 4.03
CA TRP A 174 0.99 3.76 4.97
C TRP A 174 1.33 3.22 6.36
N LEU A 175 2.00 2.08 6.44
CA LEU A 175 2.40 1.47 7.71
C LEU A 175 3.35 2.39 8.47
N PHE A 176 4.38 2.93 7.81
CA PHE A 176 5.28 3.90 8.41
C PHE A 176 4.59 5.22 8.76
N TYR A 177 3.65 5.69 7.95
CA TYR A 177 2.84 6.86 8.26
C TYR A 177 1.99 6.67 9.52
N LEU A 178 1.27 5.56 9.62
CA LEU A 178 0.38 5.28 10.77
C LEU A 178 1.16 5.10 12.06
N ILE A 179 2.28 4.34 12.02
CA ILE A 179 3.08 4.10 13.20
C ILE A 179 3.76 5.39 13.70
N THR A 180 4.28 6.22 12.80
CA THR A 180 4.87 7.51 13.16
C THR A 180 3.87 8.41 13.84
N ARG A 181 2.67 8.53 13.27
CA ARG A 181 1.58 9.31 13.87
C ARG A 181 1.17 8.77 15.24
N TYR A 182 1.14 7.45 15.39
CA TYR A 182 0.84 6.85 16.68
C TYR A 182 1.88 7.17 17.74
N PHE A 183 3.17 7.07 17.38
CA PHE A 183 4.25 7.40 18.31
C PHE A 183 4.23 8.86 18.74
N GLU A 184 3.85 9.78 17.86
CA GLU A 184 3.70 11.20 18.23
C GLU A 184 2.43 11.49 19.03
N GLN A 185 1.28 11.00 18.57
CA GLN A 185 -0.03 11.39 19.11
C GLN A 185 -0.55 10.50 20.25
N GLY A 186 -0.12 9.24 20.32
CA GLY A 186 -0.58 8.25 21.31
C GLY A 186 -2.05 7.85 21.21
N LYS A 187 -2.72 8.11 20.07
CA LYS A 187 -4.14 7.83 19.88
C LYS A 187 -4.36 6.35 19.53
N THR A 188 -5.13 5.61 20.34
CA THR A 188 -5.47 4.19 20.14
C THR A 188 -6.12 3.92 18.77
N LYS A 189 -6.89 4.87 18.23
CA LYS A 189 -7.46 4.76 16.89
C LYS A 189 -6.38 4.54 15.80
N LEU A 190 -5.18 5.08 15.97
CA LEU A 190 -4.07 4.89 15.02
C LEU A 190 -3.51 3.47 15.10
N VAL A 191 -3.50 2.84 16.28
CA VAL A 191 -3.15 1.43 16.44
C VAL A 191 -4.16 0.56 15.69
N PHE A 192 -5.45 0.82 15.87
CA PHE A 192 -6.49 0.09 15.13
C PHE A 192 -6.28 0.16 13.60
N TRP A 193 -6.03 1.35 13.05
CA TRP A 193 -5.76 1.51 11.63
C TRP A 193 -4.45 0.84 11.19
N PHE A 194 -3.44 0.85 12.04
CA PHE A 194 -2.18 0.15 11.79
C PHE A 194 -2.38 -1.37 11.76
N LEU A 195 -3.11 -1.94 12.71
CA LEU A 195 -3.44 -3.37 12.74
C LEU A 195 -4.30 -3.77 11.54
N LEU A 196 -5.31 -2.95 11.21
CA LEU A 196 -6.14 -3.19 10.02
C LEU A 196 -5.31 -3.15 8.73
N ALA A 197 -4.39 -2.19 8.60
CA ALA A 197 -3.47 -2.13 7.46
C ALA A 197 -2.57 -3.38 7.41
N ASN A 198 -2.01 -3.84 8.54
CA ASN A 198 -1.24 -5.08 8.60
C ASN A 198 -2.08 -6.30 8.20
N PHE A 199 -3.33 -6.38 8.62
CA PHE A 199 -4.23 -7.44 8.20
C PHE A 199 -4.46 -7.42 6.67
N LEU A 200 -4.76 -6.25 6.10
CA LEU A 200 -5.00 -6.11 4.66
C LEU A 200 -3.76 -6.44 3.81
N VAL A 201 -2.57 -6.28 4.37
CA VAL A 201 -1.30 -6.57 3.66
C VAL A 201 -0.68 -7.90 4.08
N SER A 202 -1.39 -8.73 4.85
CA SER A 202 -0.94 -10.08 5.20
C SER A 202 -0.54 -10.95 4.00
N PRO A 203 -1.05 -10.75 2.76
CA PRO A 203 -0.55 -11.48 1.59
C PRO A 203 0.97 -11.39 1.38
N MET A 204 1.64 -10.33 1.85
CA MET A 204 3.11 -10.28 1.79
C MET A 204 3.79 -11.40 2.60
N ALA A 205 3.11 -11.97 3.61
CA ALA A 205 3.62 -13.09 4.41
C ALA A 205 3.60 -14.42 3.64
N TYR A 206 2.96 -14.48 2.46
CA TYR A 206 3.07 -15.60 1.54
C TYR A 206 4.54 -15.84 1.13
N ALA A 207 5.32 -14.77 0.98
CA ALA A 207 6.76 -14.84 0.84
C ALA A 207 7.40 -14.42 2.18
N PRO A 208 7.84 -15.37 3.03
CA PRO A 208 8.35 -15.08 4.39
C PRO A 208 9.46 -14.03 4.41
N LEU A 209 10.27 -13.99 3.36
CA LEU A 209 11.35 -12.99 3.24
C LEU A 209 10.81 -11.56 3.26
N LEU A 210 9.69 -11.29 2.58
CA LEU A 210 9.07 -9.96 2.57
C LEU A 210 8.59 -9.55 3.96
N TRP A 211 8.02 -10.50 4.69
CA TRP A 211 7.59 -10.28 6.07
C TRP A 211 8.78 -9.97 6.98
N TYR A 212 9.88 -10.73 6.88
CA TYR A 212 11.08 -10.48 7.67
C TYR A 212 11.71 -9.13 7.36
N VAL A 213 11.79 -8.75 6.08
CA VAL A 213 12.31 -7.44 5.66
C VAL A 213 11.44 -6.31 6.20
N TYR A 214 10.11 -6.43 6.11
CA TYR A 214 9.19 -5.47 6.69
C TYR A 214 9.39 -5.36 8.21
N PHE A 215 9.43 -6.48 8.92
CA PHE A 215 9.57 -6.49 10.37
C PHE A 215 10.92 -5.91 10.82
N ALA A 216 12.00 -6.25 10.13
CA ALA A 216 13.32 -5.68 10.39
C ALA A 216 13.35 -4.16 10.16
N GLY A 217 12.75 -3.70 9.04
CA GLY A 217 12.61 -2.27 8.73
C GLY A 217 11.80 -1.52 9.78
N LEU A 218 10.66 -2.08 10.20
CA LEU A 218 9.82 -1.49 11.24
C LEU A 218 10.56 -1.43 12.58
N THR A 219 11.22 -2.50 12.99
CA THR A 219 11.99 -2.56 14.24
C THR A 219 13.14 -1.55 14.23
N GLY A 220 13.90 -1.49 13.13
CA GLY A 220 14.98 -0.51 12.96
C GLY A 220 14.47 0.93 13.02
N TYR A 221 13.32 1.20 12.40
CA TYR A 221 12.68 2.51 12.45
C TYR A 221 12.22 2.88 13.87
N LEU A 222 11.59 1.97 14.59
CA LEU A 222 11.18 2.17 15.98
C LEU A 222 12.40 2.42 16.89
N PHE A 223 13.48 1.67 16.70
CA PHE A 223 14.73 1.89 17.41
C PHE A 223 15.33 3.27 17.14
N PHE A 224 15.31 3.71 15.87
CA PHE A 224 15.73 5.07 15.52
C PHE A 224 14.88 6.15 16.22
N LEU A 225 13.55 5.99 16.24
CA LEU A 225 12.66 6.91 16.96
C LEU A 225 12.96 6.97 18.47
N LEU A 226 13.25 5.82 19.09
CA LEU A 226 13.64 5.76 20.50
C LEU A 226 14.95 6.51 20.79
N ILE A 227 15.94 6.40 19.90
CA ILE A 227 17.20 7.14 20.03
C ILE A 227 16.98 8.65 19.88
N GLN A 228 16.19 9.05 18.90
CA GLN A 228 15.92 10.46 18.60
C GLN A 228 15.15 11.14 19.74
N HIS A 229 14.26 10.43 20.41
CA HIS A 229 13.37 10.96 21.44
C HIS A 229 13.69 10.42 22.85
N ARG A 230 14.98 10.39 23.21
CA ARG A 230 15.46 9.84 24.50
C ARG A 230 14.75 10.41 25.74
N SER A 231 14.33 11.67 25.70
CA SER A 231 13.63 12.33 26.84
C SER A 231 12.27 11.70 27.17
N VAL A 232 11.61 11.04 26.22
CA VAL A 232 10.29 10.41 26.38
C VAL A 232 10.29 8.90 26.13
N TRP A 233 11.47 8.26 26.24
CA TRP A 233 11.69 6.87 25.88
C TRP A 233 10.75 5.89 26.61
N LYS A 234 10.46 6.11 27.90
CA LYS A 234 9.54 5.25 28.67
C LYS A 234 8.12 5.25 28.09
N GLN A 235 7.66 6.43 27.64
CA GLN A 235 6.34 6.54 27.01
C GLN A 235 6.34 5.87 25.63
N LEU A 236 7.43 6.00 24.86
CA LEU A 236 7.58 5.36 23.57
C LEU A 236 7.68 3.84 23.70
N LEU A 237 8.40 3.31 24.69
CA LEU A 237 8.44 1.87 24.97
C LEU A 237 7.06 1.30 25.32
N LYS A 238 6.26 2.02 26.15
CA LYS A 238 4.89 1.64 26.42
C LYS A 238 4.04 1.60 25.15
N ARG A 239 4.20 2.58 24.27
CA ARG A 239 3.49 2.61 22.96
C ARG A 239 3.97 1.49 22.02
N ALA A 240 5.28 1.18 22.00
CA ALA A 240 5.83 0.07 21.23
C ALA A 240 5.28 -1.27 21.69
N GLY A 241 5.17 -1.50 23.01
CA GLY A 241 4.57 -2.71 23.57
C GLY A 241 3.14 -2.95 23.10
N LEU A 242 2.33 -1.89 22.92
CA LEU A 242 0.96 -2.01 22.39
C LEU A 242 0.89 -2.34 20.90
N VAL A 243 1.97 -2.15 20.16
CA VAL A 243 2.04 -2.45 18.71
C VAL A 243 2.52 -3.88 18.48
N ILE A 244 3.35 -4.41 19.40
CA ILE A 244 3.99 -5.73 19.29
C ILE A 244 3.11 -6.82 19.95
N ALA A 245 2.31 -6.46 20.96
CA ALA A 245 1.37 -7.37 21.61
C ALA A 245 0.15 -7.67 20.72
#